data_b6358096c179e43636e50580315fe716
#
_entry.id   b6358096c179e43636e50580315fe716
#
_cell.length_a   1.000
_cell.length_b   1.000
_cell.length_c   1.000
_cell.angle_alpha   90.00
_cell.angle_beta   90.00
_cell.angle_gamma   90.00
#
_symmetry.space_group_name_H-M   'P 1'
#
loop_
_entity.id
_entity.type
_entity.pdbx_description
1 polymer ?
#
loop_
_entity_poly.entity_id
_entity_poly.type
_entity_poly.pdbx_seq_one_letter_code
_entity_poly.pdbx_strand_id
1 'polypeptide(L)'
;MLNTHIVNRDSLAGMGATLIGNGIGRFAYIALMPALIQSGWFSESDASYLGVATLLGYILGAPAANILLRYFSAGQLIRFAMLVSSFSYLGCALQDAPLVWFYVWRILAGVSGALLMVVAPPVIVRKFNPDVKARVSGVVFSGIGLGAMLSGTLIPVLIYFSVVSAWIGMGVIALVTTILTWNTWQTQPNTSKAPYIKSSFSQLSKPKLISVTLILVAYTFDAIGYLPHTLFWVDYIVRELGMSFTSGGLFWATFGIGAAIGPLITGILGDKLGLKKSLCIAFSFKALGVALPFFSTHPIALLISSLLVGIFTPGTVTLVSTYTLEIVGYELHTKAWAGMTLSFAISQGVVGLVMAYYLNHMASYDLLFCMSAAALILSAVCTLMTATRPKREHSI
;
A
#
# COMPACT_ATOMS: atom_id res chain seq x y z
N MET A 1 -31.59 -4.92 -3.41
CA MET A 1 -31.05 -5.05 -4.77
C MET A 1 -29.56 -4.75 -4.75
N LEU A 2 -28.72 -5.62 -5.35
CA LEU A 2 -27.29 -5.35 -5.49
C LEU A 2 -27.04 -4.29 -6.56
N ASN A 3 -26.07 -3.41 -6.31
CA ASN A 3 -25.80 -2.25 -7.17
C ASN A 3 -24.99 -2.70 -8.42
N THR A 4 -25.36 -2.17 -9.58
CA THR A 4 -24.71 -2.44 -10.87
C THR A 4 -23.79 -1.30 -11.33
N HIS A 5 -24.02 -0.07 -10.83
CA HIS A 5 -23.19 1.09 -11.15
C HIS A 5 -21.86 1.05 -10.39
N ILE A 6 -20.74 0.94 -11.11
CA ILE A 6 -19.39 0.79 -10.56
C ILE A 6 -18.98 2.01 -9.73
N VAL A 7 -19.27 3.21 -10.24
CA VAL A 7 -18.98 4.48 -9.57
C VAL A 7 -20.27 5.00 -8.95
N ASN A 8 -20.34 4.96 -7.62
CA ASN A 8 -21.46 5.47 -6.85
C ASN A 8 -20.97 5.89 -5.45
N ARG A 9 -21.90 6.36 -4.61
CA ARG A 9 -21.58 6.82 -3.25
C ARG A 9 -20.86 5.80 -2.40
N ASP A 10 -21.21 4.50 -2.52
CA ASP A 10 -20.56 3.44 -1.75
C ASP A 10 -19.12 3.19 -2.22
N SER A 11 -18.88 3.05 -3.53
CA SER A 11 -17.53 2.83 -4.07
C SER A 11 -16.61 4.03 -3.84
N LEU A 12 -17.16 5.26 -3.95
CA LEU A 12 -16.43 6.49 -3.63
C LEU A 12 -16.09 6.60 -2.14
N ALA A 13 -16.98 6.15 -1.24
CA ALA A 13 -16.66 6.08 0.18
C ALA A 13 -15.53 5.06 0.46
N GLY A 14 -15.56 3.90 -0.21
CA GLY A 14 -14.47 2.93 -0.14
C GLY A 14 -13.14 3.50 -0.65
N MET A 15 -13.17 4.23 -1.75
CA MET A 15 -12.01 4.96 -2.29
C MET A 15 -11.50 6.01 -1.28
N GLY A 16 -12.40 6.77 -0.63
CA GLY A 16 -12.05 7.70 0.42
C GLY A 16 -11.37 7.03 1.62
N ALA A 17 -11.84 5.86 2.04
CA ALA A 17 -11.22 5.12 3.13
C ALA A 17 -9.78 4.66 2.81
N THR A 18 -9.53 4.17 1.59
CA THR A 18 -8.18 3.77 1.16
C THR A 18 -7.27 4.97 0.89
N LEU A 19 -7.85 6.09 0.39
CA LEU A 19 -7.14 7.36 0.23
C LEU A 19 -6.64 7.87 1.59
N ILE A 20 -7.48 7.87 2.63
CA ILE A 20 -7.08 8.30 3.97
C ILE A 20 -6.09 7.31 4.59
N GLY A 21 -6.40 6.00 4.54
CA GLY A 21 -5.65 4.98 5.26
C GLY A 21 -4.22 4.82 4.76
N ASN A 22 -4.04 4.62 3.47
CA ASN A 22 -2.72 4.41 2.87
C ASN A 22 -2.27 5.59 2.01
N GLY A 23 -3.18 6.19 1.24
CA GLY A 23 -2.83 7.28 0.34
C GLY A 23 -2.27 8.49 1.10
N ILE A 24 -2.99 9.03 2.06
CA ILE A 24 -2.51 10.12 2.92
C ILE A 24 -1.77 9.52 4.13
N GLY A 25 -2.41 8.63 4.89
CA GLY A 25 -1.92 8.15 6.18
C GLY A 25 -0.49 7.60 6.14
N ARG A 26 -0.10 6.98 5.05
CA ARG A 26 1.25 6.44 4.84
C ARG A 26 2.05 7.26 3.83
N PHE A 27 1.52 7.48 2.65
CA PHE A 27 2.30 7.94 1.50
C PHE A 27 2.55 9.45 1.47
N ALA A 28 1.71 10.26 2.13
CA ALA A 28 1.99 11.69 2.18
C ALA A 28 3.25 12.04 2.99
N TYR A 29 3.63 11.22 3.97
CA TYR A 29 4.85 11.43 4.73
C TYR A 29 6.11 11.36 3.87
N ILE A 30 6.09 10.54 2.80
CA ILE A 30 7.22 10.38 1.88
C ILE A 30 7.55 11.71 1.19
N ALA A 31 6.53 12.44 0.75
CA ALA A 31 6.71 13.75 0.13
C ALA A 31 7.09 14.85 1.14
N LEU A 32 6.73 14.66 2.41
CA LEU A 32 6.97 15.63 3.48
C LEU A 32 8.37 15.47 4.14
N MET A 33 8.92 14.25 4.14
CA MET A 33 10.14 13.89 4.88
C MET A 33 11.34 14.82 4.58
N PRO A 34 11.71 15.11 3.32
CA PRO A 34 12.85 15.99 3.06
C PRO A 34 12.63 17.42 3.57
N ALA A 35 11.39 17.92 3.58
CA ALA A 35 11.08 19.23 4.12
C ALA A 35 11.23 19.30 5.64
N LEU A 36 10.84 18.23 6.35
CA LEU A 36 11.01 18.10 7.79
C LEU A 36 12.49 18.14 8.19
N ILE A 37 13.36 17.50 7.41
CA ILE A 37 14.81 17.50 7.64
C ILE A 37 15.41 18.86 7.32
N GLN A 38 15.14 19.42 6.13
CA GLN A 38 15.71 20.69 5.69
C GLN A 38 15.26 21.88 6.55
N SER A 39 14.05 21.83 7.10
CA SER A 39 13.53 22.86 8.01
C SER A 39 13.99 22.69 9.47
N GLY A 40 14.78 21.67 9.77
CA GLY A 40 15.32 21.42 11.10
C GLY A 40 14.29 20.88 12.12
N TRP A 41 13.15 20.36 11.67
CA TRP A 41 12.18 19.73 12.59
C TRP A 41 12.73 18.43 13.19
N PHE A 42 13.39 17.63 12.36
CA PHE A 42 13.96 16.35 12.74
C PHE A 42 15.34 16.16 12.13
N SER A 43 16.17 15.38 12.81
CA SER A 43 17.36 14.81 12.21
C SER A 43 16.98 13.83 11.07
N GLU A 44 17.92 13.52 10.19
CA GLU A 44 17.73 12.52 9.15
C GLU A 44 17.30 11.16 9.73
N SER A 45 17.93 10.80 10.84
CA SER A 45 17.63 9.58 11.59
C SER A 45 16.20 9.57 12.09
N ASP A 46 15.78 10.64 12.80
CA ASP A 46 14.44 10.71 13.37
C ASP A 46 13.36 10.70 12.28
N ALA A 47 13.55 11.47 11.20
CA ALA A 47 12.62 11.51 10.08
C ALA A 47 12.47 10.12 9.40
N SER A 48 13.59 9.41 9.19
CA SER A 48 13.58 8.06 8.61
C SER A 48 12.83 7.07 9.50
N TYR A 49 13.10 7.06 10.81
CA TYR A 49 12.40 6.17 11.74
C TYR A 49 10.93 6.53 11.93
N LEU A 50 10.55 7.80 11.86
CA LEU A 50 9.14 8.23 11.86
C LEU A 50 8.39 7.71 10.62
N GLY A 51 9.05 7.62 9.47
CA GLY A 51 8.50 6.96 8.28
C GLY A 51 8.21 5.47 8.53
N VAL A 52 9.17 4.77 9.14
CA VAL A 52 9.03 3.34 9.48
C VAL A 52 8.02 3.12 10.61
N ALA A 53 7.83 4.06 11.53
CA ALA A 53 6.86 3.93 12.62
C ALA A 53 5.44 3.64 12.12
N THR A 54 5.07 4.20 10.96
CA THR A 54 3.78 3.90 10.31
C THR A 54 3.67 2.43 9.88
N LEU A 55 4.77 1.84 9.41
CA LEU A 55 4.80 0.40 9.03
C LEU A 55 4.66 -0.49 10.25
N LEU A 56 5.30 -0.14 11.37
CA LEU A 56 5.14 -0.86 12.64
C LEU A 56 3.69 -0.78 13.14
N GLY A 57 3.08 0.40 13.06
CA GLY A 57 1.65 0.57 13.34
C GLY A 57 0.78 -0.33 12.46
N TYR A 58 1.10 -0.46 11.19
CA TYR A 58 0.37 -1.32 10.25
C TYR A 58 0.44 -2.81 10.65
N ILE A 59 1.60 -3.30 11.13
CA ILE A 59 1.77 -4.67 11.65
C ILE A 59 0.81 -4.92 12.83
N LEU A 60 0.63 -3.95 13.71
CA LEU A 60 -0.27 -4.05 14.85
C LEU A 60 -1.74 -3.95 14.45
N GLY A 61 -2.07 -3.07 13.52
CA GLY A 61 -3.44 -2.77 13.09
C GLY A 61 -4.10 -3.90 12.31
N ALA A 62 -3.36 -4.62 11.46
CA ALA A 62 -3.92 -5.67 10.62
C ALA A 62 -4.53 -6.83 11.43
N PRO A 63 -3.86 -7.45 12.41
CA PRO A 63 -4.49 -8.44 13.28
C PRO A 63 -5.54 -7.84 14.23
N ALA A 64 -5.34 -6.60 14.68
CA ALA A 64 -6.29 -5.91 15.56
C ALA A 64 -7.67 -5.75 14.89
N ALA A 65 -7.75 -5.63 13.56
CA ALA A 65 -9.01 -5.55 12.83
C ALA A 65 -9.98 -6.70 13.18
N ASN A 66 -9.49 -7.93 13.19
CA ASN A 66 -10.29 -9.11 13.49
C ASN A 66 -10.75 -9.16 14.97
N ILE A 67 -9.94 -8.65 15.87
CA ILE A 67 -10.25 -8.58 17.30
C ILE A 67 -11.32 -7.50 17.53
N LEU A 68 -11.11 -6.31 16.98
CA LEU A 68 -12.00 -5.17 17.16
C LEU A 68 -13.38 -5.38 16.52
N LEU A 69 -13.47 -6.12 15.41
CA LEU A 69 -14.75 -6.49 14.78
C LEU A 69 -15.62 -7.42 15.63
N ARG A 70 -15.08 -7.97 16.74
CA ARG A 70 -15.89 -8.72 17.72
C ARG A 70 -16.68 -7.79 18.66
N TYR A 71 -16.18 -6.57 18.85
CA TYR A 71 -16.73 -5.60 19.81
C TYR A 71 -17.44 -4.44 19.11
N PHE A 72 -16.97 -4.04 17.92
CA PHE A 72 -17.46 -2.89 17.17
C PHE A 72 -18.02 -3.32 15.82
N SER A 73 -19.03 -2.61 15.32
CA SER A 73 -19.49 -2.79 13.95
C SER A 73 -18.42 -2.29 12.96
N ALA A 74 -18.39 -2.88 11.76
CA ALA A 74 -17.46 -2.48 10.71
C ALA A 74 -17.54 -0.96 10.40
N GLY A 75 -18.76 -0.41 10.37
CA GLY A 75 -18.97 1.01 10.13
C GLY A 75 -18.44 1.91 11.25
N GLN A 76 -18.57 1.51 12.51
CA GLN A 76 -17.97 2.24 13.65
C GLN A 76 -16.47 2.22 13.58
N LEU A 77 -15.89 1.04 13.30
CA LEU A 77 -14.45 0.87 13.21
C LEU A 77 -13.83 1.67 12.07
N ILE A 78 -14.48 1.69 10.89
CA ILE A 78 -14.05 2.49 9.75
C ILE A 78 -14.08 3.97 10.09
N ARG A 79 -15.19 4.49 10.63
CA ARG A 79 -15.30 5.91 11.01
C ARG A 79 -14.27 6.33 12.03
N PHE A 80 -14.07 5.51 13.07
CA PHE A 80 -13.05 5.75 14.08
C PHE A 80 -11.64 5.77 13.47
N ALA A 81 -11.30 4.79 12.63
CA ALA A 81 -10.01 4.72 11.97
C ALA A 81 -9.78 5.92 11.01
N MET A 82 -10.80 6.38 10.28
CA MET A 82 -10.71 7.57 9.43
C MET A 82 -10.44 8.84 10.27
N LEU A 83 -11.11 9.00 11.41
CA LEU A 83 -10.86 10.11 12.34
C LEU A 83 -9.44 10.07 12.90
N VAL A 84 -9.00 8.90 13.41
CA VAL A 84 -7.64 8.75 13.97
C VAL A 84 -6.60 9.08 12.90
N SER A 85 -6.78 8.62 11.66
CA SER A 85 -5.88 8.94 10.54
C SER A 85 -5.85 10.44 10.24
N SER A 86 -7.00 11.12 10.25
CA SER A 86 -7.09 12.56 10.03
C SER A 86 -6.40 13.35 11.15
N PHE A 87 -6.70 13.01 12.40
CA PHE A 87 -6.10 13.67 13.57
C PHE A 87 -4.61 13.36 13.71
N SER A 88 -4.11 12.24 13.17
CA SER A 88 -2.68 11.95 13.19
C SER A 88 -1.85 12.99 12.42
N TYR A 89 -2.38 13.50 11.31
CA TYR A 89 -1.75 14.59 10.56
C TYR A 89 -1.88 15.93 11.27
N LEU A 90 -3.07 16.26 11.79
CA LEU A 90 -3.29 17.50 12.54
C LEU A 90 -2.45 17.53 13.83
N GLY A 91 -2.32 16.40 14.53
CA GLY A 91 -1.48 16.28 15.72
C GLY A 91 0.00 16.47 15.42
N CYS A 92 0.48 16.03 14.25
CA CYS A 92 1.85 16.25 13.81
C CYS A 92 2.14 17.70 13.36
N ALA A 93 1.15 18.59 13.31
CA ALA A 93 1.36 20.00 13.02
C ALA A 93 1.92 20.82 14.21
N LEU A 94 2.00 20.23 15.41
CA LEU A 94 2.57 20.84 16.62
C LEU A 94 4.10 20.73 16.59
N GLN A 95 4.78 21.76 16.08
CA GLN A 95 6.22 21.79 15.87
C GLN A 95 7.01 21.54 17.16
N ASP A 96 6.62 22.18 18.27
CA ASP A 96 7.35 22.13 19.53
C ASP A 96 7.05 20.88 20.39
N ALA A 97 6.27 19.93 19.84
CA ALA A 97 5.96 18.70 20.55
C ALA A 97 7.20 17.79 20.65
N PRO A 98 7.33 16.99 21.73
CA PRO A 98 8.45 16.05 21.85
C PRO A 98 8.38 14.96 20.78
N LEU A 99 9.54 14.41 20.39
CA LEU A 99 9.64 13.38 19.34
C LEU A 99 8.71 12.18 19.55
N VAL A 100 8.51 11.76 20.81
CA VAL A 100 7.58 10.68 21.18
C VAL A 100 6.14 10.97 20.73
N TRP A 101 5.70 12.24 20.74
CA TRP A 101 4.40 12.66 20.23
C TRP A 101 4.21 12.29 18.76
N PHE A 102 5.21 12.56 17.95
CA PHE A 102 5.19 12.21 16.52
C PHE A 102 5.19 10.70 16.31
N TYR A 103 5.98 9.94 17.08
CA TYR A 103 5.95 8.47 17.02
C TYR A 103 4.56 7.91 17.34
N VAL A 104 3.90 8.40 18.38
CA VAL A 104 2.53 7.97 18.74
C VAL A 104 1.56 8.21 17.57
N TRP A 105 1.57 9.41 16.99
CA TRP A 105 0.67 9.72 15.88
C TRP A 105 1.02 8.93 14.61
N ARG A 106 2.29 8.71 14.31
CA ARG A 106 2.70 7.91 13.16
C ARG A 106 2.33 6.42 13.31
N ILE A 107 2.49 5.86 14.50
CA ILE A 107 2.02 4.49 14.80
C ILE A 107 0.50 4.41 14.71
N LEU A 108 -0.24 5.37 15.25
CA LEU A 108 -1.71 5.43 15.15
C LEU A 108 -2.18 5.58 13.70
N ALA A 109 -1.48 6.36 12.88
CA ALA A 109 -1.75 6.44 11.43
C ALA A 109 -1.56 5.06 10.77
N GLY A 110 -0.53 4.31 11.14
CA GLY A 110 -0.30 2.95 10.65
C GLY A 110 -1.39 1.98 11.06
N VAL A 111 -1.76 1.97 12.34
CA VAL A 111 -2.85 1.13 12.88
C VAL A 111 -4.16 1.44 12.15
N SER A 112 -4.53 2.72 12.07
CA SER A 112 -5.76 3.14 11.41
C SER A 112 -5.76 2.83 9.91
N GLY A 113 -4.63 3.02 9.24
CA GLY A 113 -4.44 2.64 7.84
C GLY A 113 -4.67 1.15 7.59
N ALA A 114 -4.12 0.29 8.45
CA ALA A 114 -4.34 -1.15 8.38
C ALA A 114 -5.82 -1.53 8.61
N LEU A 115 -6.47 -0.92 9.61
CA LEU A 115 -7.91 -1.13 9.87
C LEU A 115 -8.74 -0.77 8.64
N LEU A 116 -8.48 0.39 8.02
CA LEU A 116 -9.19 0.84 6.82
C LEU A 116 -8.97 -0.12 5.64
N MET A 117 -7.75 -0.60 5.43
CA MET A 117 -7.44 -1.53 4.33
C MET A 117 -8.06 -2.91 4.51
N VAL A 118 -8.16 -3.40 5.75
CA VAL A 118 -8.73 -4.72 6.03
C VAL A 118 -10.25 -4.69 6.04
N VAL A 119 -10.86 -3.61 6.55
CA VAL A 119 -12.31 -3.60 6.84
C VAL A 119 -13.11 -2.91 5.74
N ALA A 120 -12.67 -1.77 5.18
CA ALA A 120 -13.50 -0.99 4.28
C ALA A 120 -13.72 -1.64 2.90
N PRO A 121 -12.70 -2.19 2.18
CA PRO A 121 -12.93 -2.75 0.86
C PRO A 121 -13.93 -3.93 0.85
N PRO A 122 -13.84 -4.95 1.73
CA PRO A 122 -14.80 -6.04 1.75
C PRO A 122 -16.24 -5.58 2.05
N VAL A 123 -16.40 -4.59 2.92
CA VAL A 123 -17.70 -4.02 3.28
C VAL A 123 -18.37 -3.38 2.07
N ILE A 124 -17.62 -2.64 1.27
CA ILE A 124 -18.16 -1.99 0.07
C ILE A 124 -18.43 -3.02 -1.03
N VAL A 125 -17.46 -3.87 -1.36
CA VAL A 125 -17.57 -4.81 -2.49
C VAL A 125 -18.74 -5.78 -2.32
N ARG A 126 -19.12 -6.15 -1.10
CA ARG A 126 -20.28 -7.00 -0.83
C ARG A 126 -21.62 -6.41 -1.27
N LYS A 127 -21.73 -5.08 -1.41
CA LYS A 127 -22.97 -4.40 -1.83
C LYS A 127 -23.24 -4.47 -3.34
N PHE A 128 -22.29 -5.03 -4.11
CA PHE A 128 -22.33 -5.03 -5.57
C PHE A 128 -22.54 -6.42 -6.15
N ASN A 129 -23.10 -6.45 -7.38
CA ASN A 129 -23.27 -7.70 -8.13
C ASN A 129 -21.90 -8.37 -8.40
N PRO A 130 -21.86 -9.72 -8.43
CA PRO A 130 -20.63 -10.47 -8.71
C PRO A 130 -19.88 -10.00 -9.96
N ASP A 131 -20.60 -9.67 -11.05
CA ASP A 131 -20.04 -9.29 -12.34
C ASP A 131 -19.28 -7.96 -12.34
N VAL A 132 -19.52 -7.10 -11.35
CA VAL A 132 -18.89 -5.78 -11.24
C VAL A 132 -17.92 -5.65 -10.05
N LYS A 133 -17.84 -6.66 -9.18
CA LYS A 133 -17.02 -6.60 -7.95
C LYS A 133 -15.56 -6.30 -8.20
N ALA A 134 -14.95 -6.89 -9.23
CA ALA A 134 -13.55 -6.64 -9.57
C ALA A 134 -13.31 -5.18 -9.96
N ARG A 135 -14.21 -4.60 -10.76
CA ARG A 135 -14.14 -3.19 -11.17
C ARG A 135 -14.38 -2.24 -10.00
N VAL A 136 -15.32 -2.57 -9.11
CA VAL A 136 -15.56 -1.81 -7.87
C VAL A 136 -14.34 -1.85 -6.95
N SER A 137 -13.70 -3.01 -6.80
CA SER A 137 -12.43 -3.10 -6.06
C SER A 137 -11.36 -2.19 -6.66
N GLY A 138 -11.27 -2.13 -7.99
CA GLY A 138 -10.38 -1.19 -8.69
C GLY A 138 -10.63 0.26 -8.28
N VAL A 139 -11.91 0.70 -8.26
CA VAL A 139 -12.27 2.05 -7.79
C VAL A 139 -11.90 2.27 -6.33
N VAL A 140 -12.19 1.29 -5.46
CA VAL A 140 -11.85 1.40 -4.02
C VAL A 140 -10.33 1.54 -3.82
N PHE A 141 -9.53 0.71 -4.47
CA PHE A 141 -8.08 0.73 -4.29
C PHE A 141 -7.37 1.87 -5.02
N SER A 142 -8.00 2.50 -6.04
CA SER A 142 -7.45 3.70 -6.68
C SER A 142 -7.26 4.87 -5.69
N GLY A 143 -7.98 4.88 -4.58
CA GLY A 143 -7.80 5.86 -3.51
C GLY A 143 -6.37 5.92 -2.97
N ILE A 144 -5.65 4.79 -2.94
CA ILE A 144 -4.24 4.75 -2.53
C ILE A 144 -3.38 5.60 -3.47
N GLY A 145 -3.51 5.37 -4.77
CA GLY A 145 -2.78 6.12 -5.80
C GLY A 145 -3.18 7.59 -5.84
N LEU A 146 -4.47 7.90 -5.70
CA LEU A 146 -4.96 9.27 -5.61
C LEU A 146 -4.38 10.01 -4.41
N GLY A 147 -4.26 9.36 -3.25
CA GLY A 147 -3.63 9.96 -2.08
C GLY A 147 -2.14 10.24 -2.28
N ALA A 148 -1.40 9.33 -2.91
CA ALA A 148 -0.01 9.55 -3.30
C ALA A 148 0.12 10.69 -4.31
N MET A 149 -0.74 10.73 -5.34
CA MET A 149 -0.76 11.81 -6.33
C MET A 149 -1.07 13.17 -5.68
N LEU A 150 -2.10 13.24 -4.83
CA LEU A 150 -2.46 14.46 -4.11
C LEU A 150 -1.32 14.93 -3.22
N SER A 151 -0.67 14.02 -2.49
CA SER A 151 0.47 14.41 -1.65
C SER A 151 1.65 14.92 -2.47
N GLY A 152 1.95 14.29 -3.62
CA GLY A 152 3.02 14.73 -4.53
C GLY A 152 2.77 16.08 -5.18
N THR A 153 1.52 16.47 -5.37
CA THR A 153 1.14 17.77 -5.98
C THR A 153 0.92 18.86 -4.94
N LEU A 154 0.24 18.57 -3.83
CA LEU A 154 -0.15 19.57 -2.85
C LEU A 154 0.94 19.87 -1.81
N ILE A 155 1.71 18.87 -1.38
CA ILE A 155 2.73 19.08 -0.34
C ILE A 155 3.79 20.08 -0.79
N PRO A 156 4.37 20.04 -2.01
CA PRO A 156 5.30 21.07 -2.46
C PRO A 156 4.74 22.48 -2.42
N VAL A 157 3.45 22.65 -2.75
CA VAL A 157 2.77 23.96 -2.69
C VAL A 157 2.55 24.38 -1.24
N LEU A 158 2.15 23.48 -0.36
CA LEU A 158 1.90 23.79 1.05
C LEU A 158 3.21 24.10 1.80
N ILE A 159 4.30 23.40 1.49
CA ILE A 159 5.64 23.65 2.08
C ILE A 159 6.14 25.07 1.74
N TYR A 160 5.75 25.62 0.59
CA TYR A 160 6.10 27.00 0.25
C TYR A 160 5.64 28.01 1.32
N PHE A 161 4.52 27.73 1.99
CA PHE A 161 4.05 28.55 3.12
C PHE A 161 4.72 28.12 4.43
N SER A 162 4.65 26.85 4.77
CA SER A 162 5.32 26.26 5.95
C SER A 162 5.16 24.73 5.97
N VAL A 163 6.02 24.05 6.73
CA VAL A 163 5.85 22.61 7.01
C VAL A 163 4.56 22.32 7.79
N VAL A 164 4.18 23.24 8.70
CA VAL A 164 2.90 23.16 9.44
C VAL A 164 1.71 23.15 8.48
N SER A 165 1.74 23.99 7.44
CA SER A 165 0.68 24.02 6.41
C SER A 165 0.53 22.70 5.68
N ALA A 166 1.62 21.98 5.43
CA ALA A 166 1.56 20.66 4.79
C ALA A 166 0.90 19.61 5.69
N TRP A 167 1.25 19.57 6.99
CA TRP A 167 0.58 18.72 7.96
C TRP A 167 -0.91 19.01 8.06
N ILE A 168 -1.28 20.28 8.23
CA ILE A 168 -2.67 20.72 8.36
C ILE A 168 -3.43 20.43 7.07
N GLY A 169 -2.88 20.75 5.90
CA GLY A 169 -3.53 20.53 4.60
C GLY A 169 -3.89 19.07 4.37
N MET A 170 -2.96 18.15 4.64
CA MET A 170 -3.24 16.71 4.50
C MET A 170 -4.27 16.23 5.54
N GLY A 171 -4.17 16.71 6.78
CA GLY A 171 -5.13 16.39 7.83
C GLY A 171 -6.55 16.91 7.52
N VAL A 172 -6.67 18.11 6.98
CA VAL A 172 -7.96 18.71 6.55
C VAL A 172 -8.56 17.91 5.40
N ILE A 173 -7.79 17.52 4.37
CA ILE A 173 -8.29 16.70 3.26
C ILE A 173 -8.81 15.35 3.80
N ALA A 174 -8.07 14.71 4.70
CA ALA A 174 -8.50 13.48 5.33
C ALA A 174 -9.78 13.66 6.15
N LEU A 175 -9.89 14.76 6.93
CA LEU A 175 -11.06 15.06 7.75
C LEU A 175 -12.29 15.38 6.89
N VAL A 176 -12.14 16.18 5.84
CA VAL A 176 -13.22 16.49 4.88
C VAL A 176 -13.72 15.21 4.21
N THR A 177 -12.81 14.34 3.74
CA THR A 177 -13.17 13.05 3.15
C THR A 177 -13.92 12.17 4.17
N THR A 178 -13.49 12.19 5.43
CA THR A 178 -14.17 11.48 6.53
C THR A 178 -15.61 11.98 6.70
N ILE A 179 -15.80 13.29 6.75
CA ILE A 179 -17.13 13.90 6.92
C ILE A 179 -18.05 13.59 5.73
N LEU A 180 -17.56 13.73 4.51
CA LEU A 180 -18.33 13.47 3.28
C LEU A 180 -18.79 12.01 3.18
N THR A 181 -18.00 11.07 3.68
CA THR A 181 -18.30 9.63 3.60
C THR A 181 -18.98 9.09 4.86
N TRP A 182 -19.11 9.89 5.93
CA TRP A 182 -19.58 9.47 7.26
C TRP A 182 -20.86 8.67 7.25
N ASN A 183 -21.88 9.14 6.54
CA ASN A 183 -23.20 8.53 6.49
C ASN A 183 -23.21 7.19 5.74
N THR A 184 -22.28 6.97 4.82
CA THR A 184 -22.18 5.70 4.09
C THR A 184 -21.82 4.54 5.01
N TRP A 185 -21.14 4.78 6.11
CA TRP A 185 -20.69 3.78 7.08
C TRP A 185 -21.70 3.50 8.21
N GLN A 186 -22.80 4.28 8.31
CA GLN A 186 -23.79 4.11 9.39
C GLN A 186 -24.63 2.85 9.26
N THR A 187 -24.93 2.43 8.04
CA THR A 187 -25.89 1.37 7.71
C THR A 187 -25.25 0.00 7.47
N GLN A 188 -24.04 -0.24 8.01
CA GLN A 188 -23.38 -1.51 7.81
C GLN A 188 -23.94 -2.57 8.77
N PRO A 189 -24.55 -3.65 8.29
CA PRO A 189 -25.02 -4.72 9.16
C PRO A 189 -23.82 -5.32 9.91
N ASN A 190 -24.06 -5.70 11.17
CA ASN A 190 -23.11 -6.48 11.95
C ASN A 190 -22.80 -7.77 11.17
N THR A 191 -21.69 -7.82 10.48
CA THR A 191 -21.23 -9.05 9.81
C THR A 191 -20.58 -9.95 10.86
N SER A 192 -21.36 -10.32 11.87
CA SER A 192 -20.97 -11.35 12.80
C SER A 192 -21.00 -12.71 12.06
N LYS A 193 -19.84 -13.35 12.11
CA LYS A 193 -19.63 -14.77 11.82
C LYS A 193 -19.74 -15.16 10.34
N ALA A 194 -18.67 -14.92 9.57
CA ALA A 194 -18.35 -15.88 8.53
C ALA A 194 -18.21 -17.26 9.22
N PRO A 195 -18.86 -18.33 8.70
CA PRO A 195 -18.71 -19.65 9.29
C PRO A 195 -17.20 -20.00 9.33
N TYR A 196 -16.74 -20.41 10.50
CA TYR A 196 -15.38 -20.90 10.68
C TYR A 196 -15.25 -22.24 9.94
N ILE A 197 -14.83 -22.17 8.69
CA ILE A 197 -14.59 -23.36 7.87
C ILE A 197 -13.28 -23.97 8.40
N LYS A 198 -13.37 -25.21 8.91
CA LYS A 198 -12.24 -26.02 9.42
C LYS A 198 -11.32 -26.54 8.31
N SER A 199 -11.12 -25.78 7.23
CA SER A 199 -10.20 -26.18 6.16
C SER A 199 -8.74 -26.02 6.63
N SER A 200 -7.93 -27.06 6.35
CA SER A 200 -6.51 -27.11 6.74
C SER A 200 -5.61 -27.18 5.51
N PHE A 201 -4.46 -26.51 5.55
CA PHE A 201 -3.44 -26.63 4.51
C PHE A 201 -2.92 -28.06 4.31
N SER A 202 -3.08 -28.94 5.32
CA SER A 202 -2.73 -30.36 5.20
C SER A 202 -3.55 -31.13 4.16
N GLN A 203 -4.67 -30.57 3.70
CA GLN A 203 -5.53 -31.16 2.64
C GLN A 203 -5.06 -30.77 1.23
N LEU A 204 -4.11 -29.85 1.10
CA LEU A 204 -3.56 -29.49 -0.19
C LEU A 204 -2.58 -30.56 -0.69
N SER A 205 -2.60 -30.83 -1.98
CA SER A 205 -1.57 -31.65 -2.61
C SER A 205 -0.20 -30.97 -2.48
N LYS A 206 0.87 -31.78 -2.42
CA LYS A 206 2.26 -31.28 -2.30
C LYS A 206 2.61 -30.17 -3.32
N PRO A 207 2.25 -30.29 -4.63
CA PRO A 207 2.55 -29.22 -5.61
C PRO A 207 1.82 -27.90 -5.30
N LYS A 208 0.58 -27.96 -4.81
CA LYS A 208 -0.17 -26.77 -4.42
C LYS A 208 0.42 -26.11 -3.17
N LEU A 209 0.81 -26.90 -2.18
CA LEU A 209 1.46 -26.40 -0.97
C LEU A 209 2.78 -25.70 -1.30
N ILE A 210 3.63 -26.32 -2.14
CA ILE A 210 4.87 -25.71 -2.62
C ILE A 210 4.58 -24.40 -3.36
N SER A 211 3.59 -24.39 -4.26
CA SER A 211 3.24 -23.17 -5.00
C SER A 211 2.77 -22.03 -4.08
N VAL A 212 1.95 -22.31 -3.07
CA VAL A 212 1.52 -21.31 -2.08
C VAL A 212 2.70 -20.76 -1.28
N THR A 213 3.61 -21.64 -0.87
CA THR A 213 4.82 -21.23 -0.13
C THR A 213 5.73 -20.36 -1.02
N LEU A 214 5.92 -20.73 -2.29
CA LEU A 214 6.69 -19.92 -3.24
C LEU A 214 6.07 -18.55 -3.47
N ILE A 215 4.73 -18.44 -3.56
CA ILE A 215 4.06 -17.15 -3.69
C ILE A 215 4.14 -16.34 -2.39
N LEU A 216 4.06 -16.97 -1.22
CA LEU A 216 4.31 -16.31 0.07
C LEU A 216 5.71 -15.69 0.10
N VAL A 217 6.73 -16.46 -0.29
CA VAL A 217 8.11 -16.00 -0.35
C VAL A 217 8.28 -14.87 -1.38
N ALA A 218 7.69 -15.04 -2.59
CA ALA A 218 7.71 -14.00 -3.62
C ALA A 218 7.09 -12.70 -3.13
N TYR A 219 5.96 -12.77 -2.43
CA TYR A 219 5.28 -11.59 -1.90
C TYR A 219 6.03 -10.95 -0.73
N THR A 220 6.75 -11.75 0.04
CA THR A 220 7.68 -11.27 1.08
C THR A 220 8.85 -10.49 0.47
N PHE A 221 9.45 -10.99 -0.61
CA PHE A 221 10.49 -10.27 -1.35
C PHE A 221 9.94 -9.02 -2.05
N ASP A 222 8.70 -9.05 -2.55
CA ASP A 222 8.04 -7.86 -3.10
C ASP A 222 7.90 -6.77 -2.05
N ALA A 223 7.57 -7.14 -0.80
CA ALA A 223 7.48 -6.21 0.32
C ALA A 223 8.81 -5.48 0.60
N ILE A 224 9.92 -6.15 0.39
CA ILE A 224 11.27 -5.58 0.53
C ILE A 224 11.62 -4.70 -0.67
N GLY A 225 11.32 -5.22 -1.87
CA GLY A 225 11.81 -4.66 -3.12
C GLY A 225 11.27 -3.28 -3.49
N TYR A 226 10.11 -2.86 -2.99
CA TYR A 226 9.59 -1.54 -3.32
C TYR A 226 9.79 -0.48 -2.22
N LEU A 227 10.41 -0.85 -1.09
CA LEU A 227 10.60 0.03 0.07
C LEU A 227 11.36 1.32 -0.25
N PRO A 228 12.44 1.34 -1.04
CA PRO A 228 13.13 2.59 -1.33
C PRO A 228 12.19 3.64 -1.94
N HIS A 229 11.29 3.23 -2.83
CA HIS A 229 10.30 4.12 -3.43
C HIS A 229 9.18 4.54 -2.49
N THR A 230 8.88 3.76 -1.46
CA THR A 230 7.76 4.03 -0.55
C THR A 230 8.18 4.46 0.85
N LEU A 231 9.46 4.68 1.07
CA LEU A 231 9.99 5.29 2.28
C LEU A 231 10.87 6.51 1.97
N PHE A 232 11.74 6.43 0.95
CA PHE A 232 12.84 7.37 0.78
C PHE A 232 12.86 8.05 -0.60
N TRP A 233 11.90 7.79 -1.50
CA TRP A 233 11.96 8.24 -2.89
C TRP A 233 12.08 9.75 -3.05
N VAL A 234 11.23 10.50 -2.36
CA VAL A 234 11.26 11.97 -2.45
C VAL A 234 12.48 12.53 -1.74
N ASP A 235 12.91 11.90 -0.64
CA ASP A 235 14.13 12.26 0.08
C ASP A 235 15.37 12.06 -0.80
N TYR A 236 15.47 10.93 -1.49
CA TYR A 236 16.52 10.66 -2.48
C TYR A 236 16.58 11.74 -3.56
N ILE A 237 15.42 12.08 -4.15
CA ILE A 237 15.35 13.08 -5.24
C ILE A 237 15.73 14.48 -4.74
N VAL A 238 15.24 14.88 -3.58
CA VAL A 238 15.42 16.26 -3.08
C VAL A 238 16.76 16.44 -2.41
N ARG A 239 17.18 15.49 -1.57
CA ARG A 239 18.38 15.64 -0.73
C ARG A 239 19.62 15.05 -1.37
N GLU A 240 19.54 13.83 -1.91
CA GLU A 240 20.69 13.17 -2.53
C GLU A 240 20.99 13.75 -3.92
N LEU A 241 19.95 13.89 -4.77
CA LEU A 241 20.13 14.44 -6.11
C LEU A 241 20.09 15.98 -6.16
N GLY A 242 19.80 16.66 -5.06
CA GLY A 242 19.73 18.13 -5.00
C GLY A 242 18.62 18.76 -5.84
N MET A 243 17.59 18.00 -6.20
CA MET A 243 16.47 18.51 -7.00
C MET A 243 15.46 19.29 -6.14
N SER A 244 14.58 20.07 -6.78
CA SER A 244 13.56 20.84 -6.08
C SER A 244 12.48 19.95 -5.43
N PHE A 245 11.79 20.46 -4.42
CA PHE A 245 10.59 19.81 -3.86
C PHE A 245 9.52 19.58 -4.91
N THR A 246 9.38 20.49 -5.87
CA THR A 246 8.43 20.33 -7.00
C THR A 246 8.80 19.13 -7.85
N SER A 247 10.08 18.91 -8.15
CA SER A 247 10.55 17.72 -8.89
C SER A 247 10.27 16.44 -8.10
N GLY A 248 10.63 16.40 -6.81
CA GLY A 248 10.33 15.26 -5.93
C GLY A 248 8.83 14.96 -5.86
N GLY A 249 8.02 16.01 -5.72
CA GLY A 249 6.56 15.91 -5.75
C GLY A 249 6.01 15.40 -7.07
N LEU A 250 6.54 15.84 -8.22
CA LEU A 250 6.14 15.38 -9.55
C LEU A 250 6.41 13.88 -9.74
N PHE A 251 7.60 13.43 -9.38
CA PHE A 251 7.94 12.01 -9.46
C PHE A 251 7.06 11.17 -8.52
N TRP A 252 6.77 11.68 -7.33
CA TRP A 252 5.86 11.02 -6.41
C TRP A 252 4.40 11.02 -6.90
N ALA A 253 3.93 12.11 -7.51
CA ALA A 253 2.63 12.16 -8.16
C ALA A 253 2.52 11.17 -9.32
N THR A 254 3.60 11.00 -10.11
CA THR A 254 3.70 10.01 -11.19
C THR A 254 3.58 8.58 -10.65
N PHE A 255 4.23 8.28 -9.51
CA PHE A 255 4.00 7.02 -8.78
C PHE A 255 2.52 6.86 -8.41
N GLY A 256 1.89 7.91 -7.88
CA GLY A 256 0.48 7.93 -7.50
C GLY A 256 -0.46 7.65 -8.67
N ILE A 257 -0.22 8.24 -9.84
CA ILE A 257 -0.96 7.97 -11.08
C ILE A 257 -0.80 6.49 -11.45
N GLY A 258 0.42 5.98 -11.46
CA GLY A 258 0.69 4.56 -11.70
C GLY A 258 -0.08 3.66 -10.74
N ALA A 259 -0.07 3.98 -9.45
CA ALA A 259 -0.76 3.22 -8.41
C ALA A 259 -2.30 3.26 -8.55
N ALA A 260 -2.86 4.35 -9.07
CA ALA A 260 -4.30 4.45 -9.31
C ALA A 260 -4.77 3.57 -10.48
N ILE A 261 -3.97 3.45 -11.56
CA ILE A 261 -4.33 2.68 -12.76
C ILE A 261 -3.78 1.24 -12.73
N GLY A 262 -2.79 0.97 -11.88
CA GLY A 262 -2.06 -0.30 -11.82
C GLY A 262 -2.94 -1.55 -11.68
N PRO A 263 -3.90 -1.60 -10.73
CA PRO A 263 -4.80 -2.74 -10.58
C PRO A 263 -5.61 -3.07 -11.85
N LEU A 264 -5.99 -2.04 -12.62
CA LEU A 264 -6.70 -2.23 -13.89
C LEU A 264 -5.78 -2.84 -14.94
N ILE A 265 -4.56 -2.30 -15.11
CA ILE A 265 -3.57 -2.81 -16.05
C ILE A 265 -3.21 -4.26 -15.75
N THR A 266 -2.91 -4.57 -14.49
CA THR A 266 -2.52 -5.92 -14.08
C THR A 266 -3.68 -6.89 -14.11
N GLY A 267 -4.92 -6.45 -13.88
CA GLY A 267 -6.12 -7.24 -14.09
C GLY A 267 -6.27 -7.66 -15.55
N ILE A 268 -6.15 -6.71 -16.49
CA ILE A 268 -6.20 -7.01 -17.93
C ILE A 268 -5.06 -7.96 -18.34
N LEU A 269 -3.86 -7.78 -17.80
CA LEU A 269 -2.75 -8.70 -18.04
C LEU A 269 -3.06 -10.11 -17.52
N GLY A 270 -3.64 -10.20 -16.31
CA GLY A 270 -4.06 -11.46 -15.70
C GLY A 270 -5.05 -12.24 -16.56
N ASP A 271 -6.04 -11.53 -17.09
CA ASP A 271 -7.07 -12.11 -17.96
C ASP A 271 -6.50 -12.60 -19.30
N LYS A 272 -5.56 -11.83 -19.91
CA LYS A 272 -5.03 -12.15 -21.24
C LYS A 272 -3.88 -13.18 -21.21
N LEU A 273 -2.97 -13.09 -20.26
CA LEU A 273 -1.74 -13.89 -20.22
C LEU A 273 -1.77 -15.01 -19.18
N GLY A 274 -2.78 -14.99 -18.29
CA GLY A 274 -2.88 -15.82 -17.11
C GLY A 274 -2.07 -15.29 -15.93
N LEU A 275 -2.53 -15.60 -14.72
CA LEU A 275 -2.05 -14.97 -13.48
C LEU A 275 -0.55 -15.19 -13.21
N LYS A 276 -0.04 -16.40 -13.44
CA LYS A 276 1.39 -16.70 -13.26
C LYS A 276 2.30 -15.84 -14.11
N LYS A 277 2.05 -15.78 -15.43
CA LYS A 277 2.85 -14.98 -16.36
C LYS A 277 2.76 -13.49 -16.06
N SER A 278 1.55 -13.01 -15.77
CA SER A 278 1.31 -11.61 -15.44
C SER A 278 2.02 -11.18 -14.15
N LEU A 279 2.08 -12.07 -13.17
CA LEU A 279 2.79 -11.81 -11.92
C LEU A 279 4.32 -11.78 -12.13
N CYS A 280 4.88 -12.68 -12.95
CA CYS A 280 6.30 -12.64 -13.32
C CYS A 280 6.64 -11.34 -14.05
N ILE A 281 5.81 -10.92 -15.01
CA ILE A 281 5.97 -9.66 -15.75
C ILE A 281 5.92 -8.48 -14.77
N ALA A 282 4.94 -8.47 -13.86
CA ALA A 282 4.77 -7.41 -12.89
C ALA A 282 6.00 -7.25 -11.97
N PHE A 283 6.54 -8.35 -11.44
CA PHE A 283 7.76 -8.30 -10.63
C PHE A 283 8.97 -7.86 -11.44
N SER A 284 9.11 -8.33 -12.69
CA SER A 284 10.24 -7.95 -13.56
C SER A 284 10.23 -6.47 -13.91
N PHE A 285 9.09 -5.92 -14.30
CA PHE A 285 8.97 -4.48 -14.58
C PHE A 285 9.10 -3.61 -13.32
N LYS A 286 8.61 -4.10 -12.18
CA LYS A 286 8.82 -3.43 -10.91
C LYS A 286 10.30 -3.43 -10.51
N ALA A 287 11.01 -4.56 -10.71
CA ALA A 287 12.45 -4.66 -10.50
C ALA A 287 13.22 -3.68 -11.39
N LEU A 288 12.86 -3.60 -12.67
CA LEU A 288 13.42 -2.62 -13.60
C LEU A 288 13.20 -1.19 -13.10
N GLY A 289 11.96 -0.86 -12.68
CA GLY A 289 11.63 0.45 -12.12
C GLY A 289 12.48 0.79 -10.92
N VAL A 290 12.67 -0.15 -9.99
CA VAL A 290 13.50 0.05 -8.78
C VAL A 290 14.98 0.15 -9.11
N ALA A 291 15.46 -0.56 -10.13
CA ALA A 291 16.86 -0.53 -10.55
C ALA A 291 17.24 0.74 -11.34
N LEU A 292 16.29 1.38 -12.03
CA LEU A 292 16.59 2.54 -12.89
C LEU A 292 17.39 3.65 -12.22
N PRO A 293 17.10 4.10 -10.98
CA PRO A 293 17.86 5.16 -10.31
C PRO A 293 19.34 4.82 -10.09
N PHE A 294 19.67 3.55 -9.95
CA PHE A 294 21.07 3.11 -9.87
C PHE A 294 21.82 3.31 -11.19
N PHE A 295 21.16 3.14 -12.34
CA PHE A 295 21.80 3.28 -13.65
C PHE A 295 21.74 4.72 -14.20
N SER A 296 20.75 5.51 -13.84
CA SER A 296 20.54 6.84 -14.38
C SER A 296 19.71 7.73 -13.46
N THR A 297 20.26 8.90 -13.16
CA THR A 297 19.59 10.00 -12.44
C THR A 297 18.89 10.99 -13.37
N HIS A 298 18.85 10.70 -14.69
CA HIS A 298 18.16 11.54 -15.65
C HIS A 298 16.65 11.63 -15.34
N PRO A 299 16.01 12.81 -15.40
CA PRO A 299 14.60 12.99 -15.02
C PRO A 299 13.62 12.03 -15.70
N ILE A 300 13.83 11.68 -16.96
CA ILE A 300 13.01 10.71 -17.69
C ILE A 300 13.13 9.32 -17.07
N ALA A 301 14.32 8.88 -16.68
CA ALA A 301 14.52 7.60 -16.02
C ALA A 301 13.81 7.55 -14.66
N LEU A 302 13.88 8.64 -13.88
CA LEU A 302 13.19 8.77 -12.60
C LEU A 302 11.66 8.78 -12.75
N LEU A 303 11.13 9.42 -13.81
CA LEU A 303 9.70 9.36 -14.15
C LEU A 303 9.25 7.93 -14.50
N ILE A 304 10.00 7.25 -15.35
CA ILE A 304 9.72 5.86 -15.73
C ILE A 304 9.79 4.94 -14.50
N SER A 305 10.81 5.12 -13.66
CA SER A 305 10.95 4.42 -12.38
C SER A 305 9.71 4.60 -11.52
N SER A 306 9.31 5.85 -11.27
CA SER A 306 8.13 6.19 -10.48
C SER A 306 6.86 5.54 -11.05
N LEU A 307 6.67 5.63 -12.36
CA LEU A 307 5.48 5.08 -13.03
C LEU A 307 5.42 3.55 -12.92
N LEU A 308 6.54 2.87 -13.23
CA LEU A 308 6.61 1.40 -13.18
C LEU A 308 6.38 0.88 -11.76
N VAL A 309 7.08 1.45 -10.77
CA VAL A 309 6.90 1.03 -9.38
C VAL A 309 5.49 1.35 -8.90
N GLY A 310 4.94 2.50 -9.31
CA GLY A 310 3.55 2.87 -9.02
C GLY A 310 2.56 1.84 -9.57
N ILE A 311 2.58 1.55 -10.87
CA ILE A 311 1.67 0.60 -11.53
C ILE A 311 1.70 -0.76 -10.84
N PHE A 312 2.91 -1.29 -10.63
CA PHE A 312 3.06 -2.65 -10.15
C PHE A 312 3.00 -2.80 -8.63
N THR A 313 2.97 -1.72 -7.84
CA THR A 313 2.81 -1.84 -6.38
C THR A 313 1.42 -2.34 -5.99
N PRO A 314 0.29 -1.69 -6.29
CA PRO A 314 -1.02 -2.27 -6.02
C PRO A 314 -1.38 -3.38 -7.03
N GLY A 315 -0.78 -3.36 -8.22
CA GLY A 315 -0.99 -4.37 -9.24
C GLY A 315 -0.52 -5.76 -8.80
N THR A 316 0.66 -5.88 -8.18
CA THR A 316 1.14 -7.15 -7.63
C THR A 316 0.27 -7.66 -6.50
N VAL A 317 -0.24 -6.79 -5.63
CA VAL A 317 -1.20 -7.15 -4.57
C VAL A 317 -2.42 -7.87 -5.15
N THR A 318 -3.01 -7.30 -6.20
CA THR A 318 -4.19 -7.87 -6.88
C THR A 318 -3.86 -9.22 -7.51
N LEU A 319 -2.76 -9.32 -8.25
CA LEU A 319 -2.34 -10.57 -8.90
C LEU A 319 -1.99 -11.67 -7.90
N VAL A 320 -1.27 -11.36 -6.82
CA VAL A 320 -0.91 -12.32 -5.77
C VAL A 320 -2.16 -12.86 -5.08
N SER A 321 -3.09 -11.98 -4.71
CA SER A 321 -4.36 -12.40 -4.08
C SER A 321 -5.15 -13.34 -4.99
N THR A 322 -5.31 -12.95 -6.27
CA THR A 322 -6.08 -13.74 -7.24
C THR A 322 -5.40 -15.07 -7.56
N TYR A 323 -4.07 -15.07 -7.72
CA TYR A 323 -3.31 -16.30 -7.99
C TYR A 323 -3.31 -17.24 -6.78
N THR A 324 -3.24 -16.71 -5.57
CA THR A 324 -3.42 -17.49 -4.35
C THR A 324 -4.79 -18.15 -4.32
N LEU A 325 -5.86 -17.39 -4.64
CA LEU A 325 -7.21 -17.94 -4.73
C LEU A 325 -7.29 -19.10 -5.74
N GLU A 326 -6.65 -18.94 -6.89
CA GLU A 326 -6.62 -20.01 -7.92
C GLU A 326 -5.94 -21.29 -7.44
N ILE A 327 -4.87 -21.17 -6.64
CA ILE A 327 -4.11 -22.32 -6.12
C ILE A 327 -4.86 -23.04 -5.00
N VAL A 328 -5.36 -22.29 -3.99
CA VAL A 328 -5.91 -22.87 -2.75
C VAL A 328 -7.42 -23.02 -2.76
N GLY A 329 -8.14 -22.32 -3.65
CA GLY A 329 -9.61 -22.27 -3.66
C GLY A 329 -10.18 -21.33 -2.60
N TYR A 330 -11.50 -21.12 -2.67
CA TYR A 330 -12.22 -20.15 -1.82
C TYR A 330 -12.11 -20.45 -0.32
N GLU A 331 -12.10 -21.74 0.05
CA GLU A 331 -12.12 -22.16 1.45
C GLU A 331 -10.84 -21.79 2.22
N LEU A 332 -9.69 -21.90 1.59
CA LEU A 332 -8.39 -21.61 2.19
C LEU A 332 -7.86 -20.22 1.86
N HIS A 333 -8.45 -19.52 0.88
CA HIS A 333 -7.95 -18.24 0.41
C HIS A 333 -7.83 -17.19 1.52
N THR A 334 -8.86 -17.03 2.35
CA THR A 334 -8.84 -16.03 3.44
C THR A 334 -7.68 -16.27 4.41
N LYS A 335 -7.42 -17.55 4.73
CA LYS A 335 -6.34 -17.93 5.65
C LYS A 335 -4.96 -17.75 5.01
N ALA A 336 -4.81 -18.15 3.75
CA ALA A 336 -3.57 -17.96 3.00
C ALA A 336 -3.25 -16.47 2.80
N TRP A 337 -4.26 -15.68 2.40
CA TRP A 337 -4.14 -14.24 2.20
C TRP A 337 -3.78 -13.49 3.48
N ALA A 338 -4.38 -13.86 4.62
CA ALA A 338 -4.01 -13.30 5.91
C ALA A 338 -2.53 -13.57 6.28
N GLY A 339 -2.06 -14.79 6.03
CA GLY A 339 -0.63 -15.13 6.23
C GLY A 339 0.30 -14.33 5.31
N MET A 340 -0.07 -14.18 4.03
CA MET A 340 0.70 -13.39 3.06
C MET A 340 0.75 -11.90 3.46
N THR A 341 -0.39 -11.33 3.84
CA THR A 341 -0.46 -9.93 4.27
C THR A 341 0.35 -9.68 5.54
N LEU A 342 0.33 -10.63 6.49
CA LEU A 342 1.12 -10.53 7.70
C LEU A 342 2.62 -10.61 7.41
N SER A 343 3.05 -11.59 6.59
CA SER A 343 4.45 -11.71 6.16
C SER A 343 4.93 -10.45 5.45
N PHE A 344 4.12 -9.92 4.55
CA PHE A 344 4.38 -8.66 3.85
C PHE A 344 4.56 -7.49 4.83
N ALA A 345 3.65 -7.32 5.79
CA ALA A 345 3.70 -6.25 6.78
C ALA A 345 4.93 -6.34 7.69
N ILE A 346 5.24 -7.55 8.18
CA ILE A 346 6.42 -7.79 9.04
C ILE A 346 7.70 -7.46 8.25
N SER A 347 7.81 -7.95 7.01
CA SER A 347 8.99 -7.71 6.17
C SER A 347 9.20 -6.22 5.89
N GLN A 348 8.14 -5.48 5.60
CA GLN A 348 8.23 -4.02 5.44
C GLN A 348 8.73 -3.32 6.72
N GLY A 349 8.16 -3.66 7.86
CA GLY A 349 8.54 -3.03 9.12
C GLY A 349 9.99 -3.33 9.50
N VAL A 350 10.39 -4.61 9.46
CA VAL A 350 11.75 -5.03 9.83
C VAL A 350 12.79 -4.48 8.84
N VAL A 351 12.56 -4.69 7.53
CA VAL A 351 13.52 -4.23 6.52
C VAL A 351 13.52 -2.70 6.40
N GLY A 352 12.38 -2.04 6.63
CA GLY A 352 12.31 -0.59 6.72
C GLY A 352 13.20 -0.02 7.84
N LEU A 353 13.21 -0.66 9.02
CA LEU A 353 14.15 -0.30 10.11
C LEU A 353 15.61 -0.51 9.69
N VAL A 354 15.92 -1.64 9.05
CA VAL A 354 17.28 -1.94 8.58
C VAL A 354 17.72 -0.92 7.52
N MET A 355 16.85 -0.58 6.57
CA MET A 355 17.15 0.44 5.56
C MET A 355 17.37 1.83 6.16
N ALA A 356 16.51 2.23 7.11
CA ALA A 356 16.68 3.51 7.82
C ALA A 356 17.99 3.54 8.60
N TYR A 357 18.32 2.46 9.32
CA TYR A 357 19.59 2.33 10.03
C TYR A 357 20.78 2.42 9.07
N TYR A 358 20.72 1.71 7.93
CA TYR A 358 21.77 1.71 6.93
C TYR A 358 22.01 3.09 6.34
N LEU A 359 20.95 3.81 5.92
CA LEU A 359 21.07 5.16 5.37
C LEU A 359 21.71 6.16 6.36
N ASN A 360 21.36 6.04 7.64
CA ASN A 360 21.91 6.91 8.68
C ASN A 360 23.42 6.70 8.93
N HIS A 361 23.98 5.53 8.57
CA HIS A 361 25.39 5.22 8.82
C HIS A 361 26.25 5.23 7.56
N MET A 362 25.72 4.80 6.43
CA MET A 362 26.45 4.62 5.16
C MET A 362 26.09 5.65 4.09
N ALA A 363 24.99 6.38 4.26
CA ALA A 363 24.50 7.46 3.39
C ALA A 363 24.50 7.10 1.88
N SER A 364 24.24 5.84 1.51
CA SER A 364 24.22 5.38 0.13
C SER A 364 22.87 4.78 -0.26
N TYR A 365 22.19 5.40 -1.21
CA TYR A 365 20.96 4.87 -1.78
C TYR A 365 21.18 3.78 -2.80
N ASP A 366 22.33 3.72 -3.46
CA ASP A 366 22.62 2.78 -4.55
C ASP A 366 22.47 1.33 -4.10
N LEU A 367 23.02 0.98 -2.94
CA LEU A 367 22.89 -0.36 -2.40
C LEU A 367 21.44 -0.73 -2.08
N LEU A 368 20.65 0.24 -1.59
CA LEU A 368 19.22 0.02 -1.34
C LEU A 368 18.47 -0.32 -2.62
N PHE A 369 18.70 0.44 -3.69
CA PHE A 369 18.08 0.17 -4.99
C PHE A 369 18.52 -1.19 -5.56
N CYS A 370 19.81 -1.52 -5.51
CA CYS A 370 20.34 -2.81 -5.98
C CYS A 370 19.73 -3.99 -5.22
N MET A 371 19.78 -3.97 -3.89
CA MET A 371 19.25 -5.05 -3.05
C MET A 371 17.73 -5.22 -3.25
N SER A 372 17.01 -4.10 -3.37
CA SER A 372 15.57 -4.10 -3.58
C SER A 372 15.19 -4.63 -4.97
N ALA A 373 15.93 -4.26 -6.01
CA ALA A 373 15.74 -4.83 -7.35
C ALA A 373 16.03 -6.33 -7.38
N ALA A 374 17.10 -6.78 -6.70
CA ALA A 374 17.42 -8.21 -6.55
C ALA A 374 16.29 -8.97 -5.84
N ALA A 375 15.70 -8.40 -4.78
CA ALA A 375 14.57 -9.00 -4.09
C ALA A 375 13.36 -9.19 -5.04
N LEU A 376 13.07 -8.20 -5.90
CA LEU A 376 11.98 -8.30 -6.89
C LEU A 376 12.29 -9.34 -7.99
N ILE A 377 13.53 -9.47 -8.40
CA ILE A 377 13.95 -10.55 -9.31
C ILE A 377 13.73 -11.92 -8.65
N LEU A 378 14.09 -12.08 -7.37
CA LEU A 378 13.79 -13.28 -6.61
C LEU A 378 12.28 -13.55 -6.53
N SER A 379 11.44 -12.51 -6.39
CA SER A 379 9.97 -12.65 -6.46
C SER A 379 9.52 -13.24 -7.79
N ALA A 380 10.08 -12.75 -8.91
CA ALA A 380 9.79 -13.29 -10.24
C ALA A 380 10.23 -14.74 -10.38
N VAL A 381 11.44 -15.09 -9.91
CA VAL A 381 11.98 -16.46 -9.94
C VAL A 381 11.11 -17.41 -9.11
N CYS A 382 10.77 -17.05 -7.87
CA CYS A 382 9.87 -17.85 -7.04
C CYS A 382 8.52 -18.10 -7.73
N THR A 383 7.99 -17.08 -8.40
CA THR A 383 6.73 -17.20 -9.16
C THR A 383 6.88 -18.14 -10.35
N LEU A 384 8.00 -18.10 -11.08
CA LEU A 384 8.29 -19.00 -12.20
C LEU A 384 8.36 -20.48 -11.75
N MET A 385 8.82 -20.72 -10.52
CA MET A 385 8.96 -22.08 -9.96
C MET A 385 7.62 -22.67 -9.49
N THR A 386 6.55 -21.91 -9.42
CA THR A 386 5.22 -22.45 -9.07
C THR A 386 4.75 -23.45 -10.11
N ALA A 387 4.02 -24.49 -9.67
CA ALA A 387 3.48 -25.50 -10.59
C ALA A 387 2.51 -24.86 -11.59
N THR A 388 2.68 -25.14 -12.87
CA THR A 388 1.72 -24.76 -13.90
C THR A 388 0.52 -25.69 -13.84
N ARG A 389 -0.71 -25.16 -13.81
CA ARG A 389 -1.89 -26.00 -14.09
C ARG A 389 -1.82 -26.50 -15.53
N PRO A 390 -2.12 -27.77 -15.81
CA PRO A 390 -2.43 -28.20 -17.17
C PRO A 390 -3.59 -27.32 -17.66
N LYS A 391 -3.50 -26.81 -18.90
CA LYS A 391 -4.60 -26.09 -19.56
C LYS A 391 -5.86 -26.94 -19.39
N ARG A 392 -6.93 -26.34 -18.84
CA ARG A 392 -8.27 -26.93 -19.04
C ARG A 392 -8.48 -26.93 -20.55
N GLU A 393 -8.46 -28.11 -21.15
CA GLU A 393 -9.08 -28.31 -22.45
C GLU A 393 -10.51 -27.84 -22.30
N HIS A 394 -10.90 -26.82 -23.04
CA HIS A 394 -12.28 -26.46 -23.21
C HIS A 394 -12.96 -27.68 -23.85
N SER A 395 -13.59 -28.51 -23.03
CA SER A 395 -14.61 -29.42 -23.53
C SER A 395 -15.70 -28.55 -24.12
N ILE A 396 -15.78 -28.61 -25.43
CA ILE A 396 -16.81 -28.05 -26.32
C ILE A 396 -18.18 -28.54 -25.88
#